data_76f79c481f4df2972021a2da7b3e0089
#
_entry.id   76f79c481f4df2972021a2da7b3e0089
#
_cell.length_a   1.000
_cell.length_b   1.000
_cell.length_c   1.000
_cell.angle_alpha   90.00
_cell.angle_beta   90.00
_cell.angle_gamma   90.00
#
_symmetry.space_group_name_H-M   'P 1'
#
loop_
_entity.id
_entity.type
_entity.pdbx_description
1 polymer ?
#
loop_
_entity_poly.entity_id
_entity_poly.type
_entity_poly.pdbx_seq_one_letter_code
_entity_poly.pdbx_strand_id
1 'polypeptide(L)'
;MLAGISVDYVVRLEQARGPVPSHQVLGALARALRLDAAGRDELFHLAGTTPPGPGTIQLHVRPSVLRLIDRFADLPALVLSAKGDVLAWNAMASALHGDWSALRPERRNINRLRFLPDLSDPPRSPVGATEEEAASTTAHLVSGLRTAAARYPDDPGLASLLEDLRGSAEFAAAWEASSAGASRSLTKTVLHPSLGPLLLDCDTLHVPDDDQAVIVYSAAAGTPEAEALALLRVVGTQEFQAAGS
;
A
#
# COMPACT_ATOMS: atom_id res chain seq x y z
N MET A 1 24.70 25.97 16.77
CA MET A 1 24.98 24.52 16.65
C MET A 1 23.67 23.84 16.27
N LEU A 2 23.50 23.43 15.01
CA LEU A 2 22.23 22.86 14.52
C LEU A 2 22.00 21.39 14.92
N ALA A 3 23.07 20.64 15.23
CA ALA A 3 22.98 19.19 15.53
C ALA A 3 23.30 18.84 17.00
N GLY A 4 23.59 19.81 17.88
CA GLY A 4 24.00 19.54 19.25
C GLY A 4 25.35 18.81 19.39
N ILE A 5 26.16 18.80 18.32
CA ILE A 5 27.44 18.08 18.22
C ILE A 5 28.58 19.10 18.17
N SER A 6 29.75 18.79 18.77
CA SER A 6 30.90 19.68 18.72
C SER A 6 31.54 19.73 17.33
N VAL A 7 32.10 20.86 16.95
CA VAL A 7 32.82 21.03 15.67
C VAL A 7 33.94 20.01 15.53
N ASP A 8 34.72 19.79 16.62
CA ASP A 8 35.81 18.82 16.63
C ASP A 8 35.35 17.39 16.36
N TYR A 9 34.14 17.03 16.78
CA TYR A 9 33.57 15.72 16.48
C TYR A 9 33.21 15.59 15.00
N VAL A 10 32.62 16.64 14.39
CA VAL A 10 32.30 16.66 12.95
C VAL A 10 33.58 16.56 12.13
N VAL A 11 34.62 17.32 12.44
CA VAL A 11 35.91 17.25 11.76
C VAL A 11 36.54 15.87 11.84
N ARG A 12 36.49 15.21 13.01
CA ARG A 12 36.98 13.83 13.15
C ARG A 12 36.16 12.83 12.32
N LEU A 13 34.85 13.03 12.21
CA LEU A 13 33.97 12.21 11.42
C LEU A 13 34.28 12.32 9.92
N GLU A 14 34.46 13.57 9.43
CA GLU A 14 34.84 13.85 8.03
C GLU A 14 36.23 13.28 7.68
N GLN A 15 37.12 13.19 8.66
CA GLN A 15 38.45 12.60 8.49
C GLN A 15 38.49 11.08 8.68
N ALA A 16 37.36 10.43 8.90
CA ALA A 16 37.25 9.01 9.26
C ALA A 16 38.11 8.62 10.48
N ARG A 17 38.30 9.54 11.45
CA ARG A 17 39.13 9.39 12.65
C ARG A 17 38.29 9.31 13.93
N GLY A 18 37.30 8.43 13.98
CA GLY A 18 36.46 8.32 15.16
C GLY A 18 35.71 6.98 15.22
N PRO A 19 35.07 6.69 16.36
CA PRO A 19 34.17 5.55 16.43
C PRO A 19 32.96 5.77 15.52
N VAL A 20 32.31 4.67 15.13
CA VAL A 20 31.04 4.72 14.36
C VAL A 20 30.04 5.61 15.10
N PRO A 21 29.43 6.60 14.44
CA PRO A 21 28.46 7.47 15.08
C PRO A 21 27.24 6.67 15.59
N SER A 22 26.74 7.07 16.77
CA SER A 22 25.50 6.46 17.27
C SER A 22 24.28 6.86 16.43
N HIS A 23 23.19 6.06 16.48
CA HIS A 23 21.92 6.37 15.83
C HIS A 23 21.40 7.78 16.16
N GLN A 24 21.58 8.23 17.42
CA GLN A 24 21.19 9.57 17.86
C GLN A 24 21.99 10.67 17.14
N VAL A 25 23.29 10.46 16.97
CA VAL A 25 24.18 11.38 16.25
C VAL A 25 23.83 11.42 14.76
N LEU A 26 23.64 10.27 14.13
CA LEU A 26 23.24 10.18 12.72
C LEU A 26 21.89 10.87 12.48
N GLY A 27 20.91 10.66 13.36
CA GLY A 27 19.63 11.35 13.29
C GLY A 27 19.74 12.87 13.46
N ALA A 28 20.64 13.34 14.33
CA ALA A 28 20.90 14.77 14.51
C ALA A 28 21.59 15.39 13.28
N LEU A 29 22.53 14.66 12.66
CA LEU A 29 23.20 15.08 11.43
C LEU A 29 22.20 15.14 10.25
N ALA A 30 21.36 14.12 10.07
CA ALA A 30 20.34 14.08 9.02
C ALA A 30 19.40 15.30 9.10
N ARG A 31 18.95 15.66 10.31
CA ARG A 31 18.12 16.86 10.53
C ARG A 31 18.87 18.15 10.24
N ALA A 32 20.13 18.27 10.73
CA ALA A 32 20.93 19.46 10.53
C ALA A 32 21.26 19.72 9.05
N LEU A 33 21.51 18.65 8.30
CA LEU A 33 21.77 18.67 6.86
C LEU A 33 20.50 18.72 6.02
N ARG A 34 19.32 18.65 6.64
CA ARG A 34 18.00 18.63 5.99
C ARG A 34 17.90 17.54 4.92
N LEU A 35 18.45 16.37 5.22
CA LEU A 35 18.35 15.22 4.32
C LEU A 35 16.89 14.76 4.22
N ASP A 36 16.49 14.38 3.01
CA ASP A 36 15.25 13.63 2.79
C ASP A 36 15.36 12.18 3.32
N ALA A 37 14.31 11.39 3.18
CA ALA A 37 14.29 10.02 3.67
C ALA A 37 15.41 9.16 3.04
N ALA A 38 15.65 9.30 1.73
CA ALA A 38 16.67 8.55 1.01
C ALA A 38 18.09 8.94 1.49
N GLY A 39 18.38 10.24 1.60
CA GLY A 39 19.67 10.74 2.08
C GLY A 39 19.91 10.38 3.56
N ARG A 40 18.86 10.36 4.39
CA ARG A 40 18.96 9.86 5.76
C ARG A 40 19.34 8.38 5.79
N ASP A 41 18.63 7.55 5.03
CA ASP A 41 18.88 6.10 5.00
C ASP A 41 20.28 5.80 4.44
N GLU A 42 20.72 6.54 3.43
CA GLU A 42 22.10 6.47 2.93
C GLU A 42 23.13 6.82 3.99
N LEU A 43 22.92 7.89 4.78
CA LEU A 43 23.80 8.28 5.87
C LEU A 43 23.97 7.15 6.91
N PHE A 44 22.88 6.45 7.26
CA PHE A 44 22.92 5.31 8.18
C PHE A 44 23.66 4.13 7.57
N HIS A 45 23.42 3.79 6.30
CA HIS A 45 24.12 2.73 5.60
C HIS A 45 25.63 3.00 5.48
N LEU A 46 26.03 4.23 5.14
CA LEU A 46 27.42 4.63 5.09
C LEU A 46 28.12 4.52 6.47
N ALA A 47 27.37 4.72 7.55
CA ALA A 47 27.84 4.49 8.90
C ALA A 47 27.85 3.01 9.32
N GLY A 48 27.49 2.08 8.43
CA GLY A 48 27.46 0.64 8.71
C GLY A 48 26.32 0.21 9.65
N THR A 49 25.24 1.02 9.74
CA THR A 49 24.11 0.74 10.63
C THR A 49 22.78 0.82 9.86
N THR A 50 21.75 0.18 10.39
CA THR A 50 20.41 0.23 9.78
C THR A 50 19.72 1.53 10.17
N PRO A 51 19.07 2.25 9.22
CA PRO A 51 18.25 3.40 9.56
C PRO A 51 17.17 3.03 10.59
N PRO A 52 16.83 3.91 11.55
CA PRO A 52 15.67 3.67 12.39
C PRO A 52 14.44 3.60 11.51
N GLY A 53 13.58 2.62 11.77
CA GLY A 53 12.32 2.46 11.08
C GLY A 53 11.47 3.74 11.15
N PRO A 54 10.61 4.01 10.16
CA PRO A 54 9.65 5.09 10.24
C PRO A 54 8.73 4.82 11.45
N GLY A 55 8.48 5.83 12.28
CA GLY A 55 7.72 5.66 13.52
C GLY A 55 6.27 5.22 13.30
N THR A 56 5.60 5.76 12.29
CA THR A 56 4.19 5.45 11.96
C THR A 56 3.97 5.41 10.45
N ILE A 57 2.97 4.62 10.04
CA ILE A 57 2.57 4.48 8.64
C ILE A 57 1.90 5.77 8.16
N GLN A 58 2.34 6.29 7.02
CA GLN A 58 1.77 7.49 6.42
C GLN A 58 0.39 7.20 5.81
N LEU A 59 -0.62 7.95 6.28
CA LEU A 59 -2.00 7.82 5.79
C LEU A 59 -2.44 9.00 4.89
N HIS A 60 -1.59 10.01 4.71
CA HIS A 60 -1.87 11.14 3.85
C HIS A 60 -1.31 10.92 2.46
N VAL A 61 -2.14 11.05 1.43
CA VAL A 61 -1.70 10.96 0.03
C VAL A 61 -1.30 12.33 -0.49
N ARG A 62 -0.10 12.43 -1.06
CA ARG A 62 0.38 13.69 -1.65
C ARG A 62 -0.53 14.17 -2.79
N PRO A 63 -0.77 15.49 -2.91
CA PRO A 63 -1.60 16.05 -3.99
C PRO A 63 -1.13 15.69 -5.40
N SER A 64 0.18 15.45 -5.59
CA SER A 64 0.74 15.00 -6.87
C SER A 64 0.27 13.59 -7.24
N VAL A 65 0.20 12.66 -6.25
CA VAL A 65 -0.28 11.29 -6.45
C VAL A 65 -1.78 11.28 -6.72
N LEU A 66 -2.56 12.10 -6.00
CA LEU A 66 -4.01 12.26 -6.27
C LEU A 66 -4.23 12.73 -7.72
N ARG A 67 -3.52 13.77 -8.16
CA ARG A 67 -3.62 14.23 -9.55
C ARG A 67 -3.20 13.18 -10.57
N LEU A 68 -2.25 12.30 -10.22
CA LEU A 68 -1.83 11.22 -11.10
C LEU A 68 -2.93 10.18 -11.29
N ILE A 69 -3.54 9.68 -10.20
CA ILE A 69 -4.62 8.68 -10.30
C ILE A 69 -5.87 9.23 -10.99
N ASP A 70 -6.16 10.54 -10.84
CA ASP A 70 -7.24 11.22 -11.56
C ASP A 70 -7.01 11.27 -13.09
N ARG A 71 -5.74 11.21 -13.52
CA ARG A 71 -5.38 11.14 -14.95
C ARG A 71 -5.50 9.74 -15.55
N PHE A 72 -5.63 8.71 -14.74
CA PHE A 72 -5.94 7.36 -15.20
C PHE A 72 -7.44 7.23 -15.49
N ALA A 73 -7.90 7.98 -16.53
CA ALA A 73 -9.33 8.09 -16.86
C ALA A 73 -9.96 6.76 -17.31
N ASP A 74 -9.15 5.85 -17.84
CA ASP A 74 -9.58 4.58 -18.43
C ASP A 74 -9.15 3.35 -17.61
N LEU A 75 -8.40 3.56 -16.53
CA LEU A 75 -7.82 2.49 -15.72
C LEU A 75 -8.28 2.61 -14.27
N PRO A 76 -8.82 1.53 -13.66
CA PRO A 76 -9.06 1.51 -12.23
C PRO A 76 -7.75 1.69 -11.46
N ALA A 77 -7.69 2.70 -10.59
CA ALA A 77 -6.51 2.99 -9.78
C ALA A 77 -6.88 3.34 -8.35
N LEU A 78 -6.10 2.81 -7.40
CA LEU A 78 -6.27 3.10 -5.98
C LEU A 78 -4.90 3.21 -5.28
N VAL A 79 -4.85 3.98 -4.20
CA VAL A 79 -3.64 4.17 -3.38
C VAL A 79 -3.81 3.42 -2.08
N LEU A 80 -2.82 2.58 -1.75
CA LEU A 80 -2.76 1.83 -0.51
C LEU A 80 -1.67 2.36 0.42
N SER A 81 -1.92 2.34 1.72
CA SER A 81 -0.89 2.48 2.75
C SER A 81 -0.06 1.20 2.86
N ALA A 82 1.07 1.26 3.59
CA ALA A 82 1.92 0.09 3.88
C ALA A 82 1.16 -1.06 4.57
N LYS A 83 0.07 -0.79 5.30
CA LYS A 83 -0.77 -1.81 5.94
C LYS A 83 -2.05 -2.15 5.18
N GLY A 84 -2.20 -1.62 3.94
CA GLY A 84 -3.33 -1.95 3.06
C GLY A 84 -4.58 -1.11 3.26
N ASP A 85 -4.52 0.07 3.91
CA ASP A 85 -5.65 1.00 3.91
C ASP A 85 -5.82 1.60 2.52
N VAL A 86 -7.05 1.68 2.03
CA VAL A 86 -7.40 2.35 0.79
C VAL A 86 -7.53 3.85 1.08
N LEU A 87 -6.50 4.61 0.70
CA LEU A 87 -6.34 6.02 1.01
C LEU A 87 -7.00 6.93 -0.03
N ALA A 88 -6.94 6.53 -1.29
CA ALA A 88 -7.53 7.24 -2.41
C ALA A 88 -7.83 6.27 -3.57
N TRP A 89 -8.74 6.66 -4.44
CA TRP A 89 -9.14 5.89 -5.61
C TRP A 89 -9.76 6.80 -6.67
N ASN A 90 -9.76 6.37 -7.92
CA ASN A 90 -10.46 7.06 -9.00
C ASN A 90 -11.86 6.47 -9.26
N ALA A 91 -12.63 7.12 -10.12
CA ALA A 91 -13.98 6.66 -10.46
C ALA A 91 -14.02 5.24 -11.07
N MET A 92 -12.99 4.89 -11.87
CA MET A 92 -12.88 3.56 -12.46
C MET A 92 -12.66 2.46 -11.39
N ALA A 93 -11.90 2.75 -10.32
CA ALA A 93 -11.73 1.81 -9.22
C ALA A 93 -13.04 1.62 -8.44
N SER A 94 -13.85 2.67 -8.28
CA SER A 94 -15.21 2.53 -7.72
C SER A 94 -16.13 1.71 -8.63
N ALA A 95 -16.07 1.94 -9.94
CA ALA A 95 -16.86 1.16 -10.89
C ALA A 95 -16.47 -0.33 -10.87
N LEU A 96 -15.17 -0.65 -10.78
CA LEU A 96 -14.69 -2.03 -10.77
C LEU A 96 -14.97 -2.75 -9.45
N HIS A 97 -14.70 -2.10 -8.31
CA HIS A 97 -14.72 -2.75 -7.00
C HIS A 97 -15.93 -2.39 -6.12
N GLY A 98 -16.76 -1.44 -6.55
CA GLY A 98 -17.80 -0.82 -5.74
C GLY A 98 -17.32 0.44 -5.01
N ASP A 99 -18.25 1.29 -4.60
CA ASP A 99 -17.96 2.59 -4.01
C ASP A 99 -17.27 2.50 -2.64
N TRP A 100 -16.00 2.87 -2.60
CA TRP A 100 -15.21 2.89 -1.37
C TRP A 100 -15.71 3.90 -0.34
N SER A 101 -16.38 4.97 -0.77
CA SER A 101 -16.93 5.98 0.14
C SER A 101 -18.08 5.45 0.99
N ALA A 102 -18.78 4.43 0.52
CA ALA A 102 -19.86 3.76 1.24
C ALA A 102 -19.37 2.93 2.43
N LEU A 103 -18.07 2.59 2.49
CA LEU A 103 -17.48 1.94 3.65
C LEU A 103 -17.12 2.97 4.74
N ARG A 104 -17.25 2.58 5.99
CA ARG A 104 -16.68 3.33 7.12
C ARG A 104 -15.14 3.39 6.97
N PRO A 105 -14.47 4.49 7.36
CA PRO A 105 -13.01 4.64 7.19
C PRO A 105 -12.20 3.45 7.70
N GLU A 106 -12.58 2.89 8.87
CA GLU A 106 -11.89 1.75 9.51
C GLU A 106 -12.02 0.46 8.69
N ARG A 107 -13.06 0.38 7.84
CA ARG A 107 -13.31 -0.78 6.96
C ARG A 107 -12.62 -0.66 5.60
N ARG A 108 -12.11 0.53 5.23
CA ARG A 108 -11.39 0.76 3.95
C ARG A 108 -9.98 0.19 3.98
N ASN A 109 -9.86 -1.12 4.26
CA ASN A 109 -8.59 -1.83 4.31
C ASN A 109 -8.74 -3.17 3.59
N ILE A 110 -7.86 -3.43 2.61
CA ILE A 110 -7.95 -4.63 1.77
C ILE A 110 -7.81 -5.93 2.56
N ASN A 111 -7.04 -5.92 3.65
CA ASN A 111 -6.88 -7.10 4.50
C ASN A 111 -8.14 -7.36 5.34
N ARG A 112 -8.77 -6.30 5.88
CA ARG A 112 -10.05 -6.45 6.59
C ARG A 112 -11.14 -7.00 5.66
N LEU A 113 -11.24 -6.46 4.45
CA LEU A 113 -12.22 -6.93 3.46
C LEU A 113 -12.00 -8.38 3.06
N ARG A 114 -10.74 -8.83 3.02
CA ARG A 114 -10.40 -10.21 2.67
C ARG A 114 -10.61 -11.20 3.82
N PHE A 115 -10.13 -10.87 5.01
CA PHE A 115 -10.08 -11.82 6.13
C PHE A 115 -11.22 -11.66 7.15
N LEU A 116 -11.87 -10.50 7.19
CA LEU A 116 -12.96 -10.18 8.11
C LEU A 116 -14.15 -9.59 7.33
N PRO A 117 -14.74 -10.35 6.39
CA PRO A 117 -15.90 -9.89 5.64
C PRO A 117 -17.06 -9.58 6.61
N ASP A 118 -17.74 -8.46 6.38
CA ASP A 118 -18.91 -8.05 7.14
C ASP A 118 -20.10 -7.98 6.18
N LEU A 119 -21.15 -8.75 6.48
CA LEU A 119 -22.37 -8.80 5.66
C LEU A 119 -23.12 -7.47 5.61
N SER A 120 -22.83 -6.54 6.52
CA SER A 120 -23.36 -5.17 6.49
C SER A 120 -22.60 -4.24 5.56
N ASP A 121 -21.41 -4.63 5.08
CA ASP A 121 -20.65 -3.85 4.11
C ASP A 121 -21.36 -3.89 2.74
N PRO A 122 -21.33 -2.79 1.97
CA PRO A 122 -21.83 -2.78 0.60
C PRO A 122 -21.18 -3.87 -0.26
N PRO A 123 -21.93 -4.45 -1.23
CA PRO A 123 -21.39 -5.46 -2.13
C PRO A 123 -20.13 -4.97 -2.84
N ARG A 124 -19.13 -5.83 -2.92
CA ARG A 124 -17.85 -5.58 -3.58
C ARG A 124 -17.52 -6.70 -4.54
N SER A 125 -16.76 -6.36 -5.58
CA SER A 125 -16.22 -7.34 -6.50
C SER A 125 -15.08 -8.12 -5.85
N PRO A 126 -15.26 -9.43 -5.54
CA PRO A 126 -14.18 -10.24 -4.99
C PRO A 126 -13.01 -10.34 -5.97
N VAL A 127 -11.82 -10.48 -5.45
CA VAL A 127 -10.60 -10.75 -6.23
C VAL A 127 -10.17 -12.20 -6.01
N GLY A 128 -9.97 -12.92 -7.11
CA GLY A 128 -9.67 -14.36 -7.11
C GLY A 128 -10.91 -15.21 -7.37
N ALA A 129 -10.99 -15.79 -8.55
CA ALA A 129 -12.13 -16.63 -8.98
C ALA A 129 -11.93 -18.10 -8.62
N THR A 130 -10.66 -18.54 -8.44
CA THR A 130 -10.30 -19.91 -8.11
C THR A 130 -9.69 -20.00 -6.71
N GLU A 131 -9.66 -21.19 -6.14
CA GLU A 131 -9.01 -21.45 -4.85
C GLU A 131 -7.51 -21.11 -4.90
N GLU A 132 -6.85 -21.41 -6.03
CA GLU A 132 -5.43 -21.11 -6.24
C GLU A 132 -5.17 -19.59 -6.27
N GLU A 133 -5.99 -18.82 -6.99
CA GLU A 133 -5.91 -17.35 -7.03
C GLU A 133 -6.19 -16.75 -5.66
N ALA A 134 -7.17 -17.28 -4.92
CA ALA A 134 -7.49 -16.86 -3.57
C ALA A 134 -6.32 -17.12 -2.61
N ALA A 135 -5.70 -18.30 -2.68
CA ALA A 135 -4.52 -18.66 -1.89
C ALA A 135 -3.31 -17.78 -2.22
N SER A 136 -3.06 -17.52 -3.52
CA SER A 136 -2.00 -16.60 -3.97
C SER A 136 -2.23 -15.18 -3.47
N THR A 137 -3.46 -14.70 -3.49
CA THR A 137 -3.84 -13.37 -2.98
C THR A 137 -3.63 -13.30 -1.46
N THR A 138 -4.06 -14.31 -0.72
CA THR A 138 -3.86 -14.46 0.73
C THR A 138 -2.36 -14.40 1.08
N ALA A 139 -1.53 -15.20 0.39
CA ALA A 139 -0.09 -15.23 0.61
C ALA A 139 0.56 -13.85 0.35
N HIS A 140 0.14 -13.17 -0.71
CA HIS A 140 0.64 -11.83 -1.05
C HIS A 140 0.28 -10.79 0.03
N LEU A 141 -0.97 -10.76 0.49
CA LEU A 141 -1.44 -9.84 1.53
C LEU A 141 -0.72 -10.07 2.86
N VAL A 142 -0.57 -11.33 3.27
CA VAL A 142 0.15 -11.70 4.50
C VAL A 142 1.63 -11.31 4.42
N SER A 143 2.28 -11.53 3.26
CA SER A 143 3.67 -11.13 3.04
C SER A 143 3.85 -9.61 3.14
N GLY A 144 2.91 -8.83 2.58
CA GLY A 144 2.89 -7.38 2.70
C GLY A 144 2.76 -6.91 4.15
N LEU A 145 1.83 -7.50 4.91
CA LEU A 145 1.65 -7.18 6.33
C LEU A 145 2.87 -7.54 7.18
N ARG A 146 3.56 -8.65 6.89
CA ARG A 146 4.81 -9.00 7.57
C ARG A 146 5.92 -7.99 7.30
N THR A 147 6.03 -7.54 6.05
CA THR A 147 6.97 -6.47 5.68
C THR A 147 6.65 -5.17 6.42
N ALA A 148 5.36 -4.81 6.49
CA ALA A 148 4.91 -3.64 7.24
C ALA A 148 5.20 -3.79 8.74
N ALA A 149 4.94 -4.96 9.35
CA ALA A 149 5.19 -5.21 10.77
C ALA A 149 6.69 -5.11 11.12
N ALA A 150 7.56 -5.60 10.24
CA ALA A 150 9.01 -5.49 10.42
C ALA A 150 9.49 -4.03 10.28
N ARG A 151 8.86 -3.25 9.41
CA ARG A 151 9.24 -1.86 9.14
C ARG A 151 8.66 -0.86 10.13
N TYR A 152 7.46 -1.12 10.64
CA TYR A 152 6.66 -0.26 11.53
C TYR A 152 6.26 -0.98 12.83
N PRO A 153 7.22 -1.47 13.63
CA PRO A 153 6.91 -2.28 14.81
C PRO A 153 6.09 -1.54 15.88
N ASP A 154 6.18 -0.21 15.90
CA ASP A 154 5.55 0.65 16.89
C ASP A 154 4.29 1.37 16.35
N ASP A 155 3.81 1.04 15.14
CA ASP A 155 2.59 1.65 14.59
C ASP A 155 1.34 1.07 15.28
N PRO A 156 0.58 1.89 16.03
CA PRO A 156 -0.57 1.40 16.79
C PRO A 156 -1.72 0.93 15.89
N GLY A 157 -1.87 1.53 14.71
CA GLY A 157 -2.91 1.15 13.76
C GLY A 157 -2.62 -0.21 13.13
N LEU A 158 -1.34 -0.51 12.83
CA LEU A 158 -0.93 -1.83 12.35
C LEU A 158 -1.07 -2.88 13.45
N ALA A 159 -0.67 -2.57 14.69
CA ALA A 159 -0.82 -3.49 15.81
C ALA A 159 -2.30 -3.89 16.02
N SER A 160 -3.20 -2.89 16.01
CA SER A 160 -4.65 -3.13 16.11
C SER A 160 -5.19 -3.95 14.92
N LEU A 161 -4.75 -3.65 13.70
CA LEU A 161 -5.15 -4.42 12.53
C LEU A 161 -4.73 -5.89 12.66
N LEU A 162 -3.49 -6.16 13.05
CA LEU A 162 -2.97 -7.51 13.21
C LEU A 162 -3.69 -8.28 14.31
N GLU A 163 -4.08 -7.61 15.42
CA GLU A 163 -4.88 -8.20 16.49
C GLU A 163 -6.25 -8.64 15.96
N ASP A 164 -6.94 -7.75 15.25
CA ASP A 164 -8.25 -8.08 14.66
C ASP A 164 -8.15 -9.24 13.66
N LEU A 165 -7.15 -9.21 12.78
CA LEU A 165 -6.96 -10.24 11.74
C LEU A 165 -6.67 -11.63 12.32
N ARG A 166 -6.05 -11.72 13.51
CA ARG A 166 -5.83 -13.01 14.20
C ARG A 166 -7.13 -13.74 14.54
N GLY A 167 -8.26 -13.04 14.59
CA GLY A 167 -9.58 -13.64 14.71
C GLY A 167 -10.02 -14.48 13.50
N SER A 168 -9.38 -14.31 12.34
CA SER A 168 -9.60 -15.12 11.14
C SER A 168 -8.70 -16.35 11.13
N ALA A 169 -9.32 -17.55 11.09
CA ALA A 169 -8.55 -18.82 11.01
C ALA A 169 -7.69 -18.88 9.74
N GLU A 170 -8.20 -18.36 8.61
CA GLU A 170 -7.45 -18.30 7.35
C GLU A 170 -6.21 -17.40 7.48
N PHE A 171 -6.37 -16.20 8.06
CA PHE A 171 -5.24 -15.31 8.30
C PHE A 171 -4.21 -15.92 9.24
N ALA A 172 -4.65 -16.49 10.37
CA ALA A 172 -3.76 -17.09 11.36
C ALA A 172 -2.92 -18.22 10.75
N ALA A 173 -3.56 -19.14 10.00
CA ALA A 173 -2.88 -20.22 9.31
C ALA A 173 -1.86 -19.70 8.27
N ALA A 174 -2.25 -18.71 7.45
CA ALA A 174 -1.37 -18.11 6.45
C ALA A 174 -0.22 -17.31 7.09
N TRP A 175 -0.47 -16.66 8.22
CA TRP A 175 0.57 -15.95 8.96
C TRP A 175 1.64 -16.89 9.52
N GLU A 176 1.27 -18.06 10.02
CA GLU A 176 2.22 -19.06 10.52
C GLU A 176 2.96 -19.79 9.38
N ALA A 177 2.26 -20.14 8.31
CA ALA A 177 2.81 -20.91 7.19
C ALA A 177 3.72 -20.08 6.28
N SER A 178 3.73 -18.75 6.37
CA SER A 178 4.39 -17.89 5.40
C SER A 178 5.90 -18.08 5.40
N SER A 179 6.39 -18.69 4.33
CA SER A 179 7.79 -18.59 3.88
C SER A 179 7.95 -17.32 3.02
N ALA A 180 9.08 -16.64 3.15
CA ALA A 180 9.42 -15.51 2.30
C ALA A 180 9.38 -15.94 0.81
N GLY A 181 8.59 -15.25 -0.03
CA GLY A 181 8.57 -15.53 -1.47
C GLY A 181 7.21 -15.80 -2.09
N ALA A 182 6.13 -15.14 -1.61
CA ALA A 182 4.87 -15.17 -2.34
C ALA A 182 5.09 -14.64 -3.76
N SER A 183 4.87 -15.50 -4.78
CA SER A 183 4.91 -15.12 -6.18
C SER A 183 3.89 -14.01 -6.42
N ARG A 184 4.34 -12.90 -6.97
CA ARG A 184 3.44 -11.84 -7.43
C ARG A 184 2.76 -12.34 -8.71
N SER A 185 1.49 -12.76 -8.61
CA SER A 185 0.68 -12.86 -9.82
C SER A 185 0.44 -11.44 -10.32
N LEU A 186 0.90 -11.17 -11.52
CA LEU A 186 0.65 -9.89 -12.21
C LEU A 186 -0.79 -9.79 -12.71
N THR A 187 -1.52 -10.91 -12.75
CA THR A 187 -2.93 -10.97 -13.17
C THR A 187 -3.83 -11.28 -12.00
N LYS A 188 -5.04 -10.73 -12.00
CA LYS A 188 -6.07 -10.95 -10.99
C LYS A 188 -7.43 -11.10 -11.66
N THR A 189 -8.17 -12.11 -11.29
CA THR A 189 -9.58 -12.22 -11.69
C THR A 189 -10.45 -11.43 -10.71
N VAL A 190 -11.15 -10.41 -11.21
CA VAL A 190 -12.13 -9.62 -10.47
C VAL A 190 -13.52 -10.09 -10.86
N LEU A 191 -14.31 -10.52 -9.88
CA LEU A 191 -15.68 -10.99 -10.10
C LEU A 191 -16.66 -9.81 -10.07
N HIS A 192 -16.84 -9.15 -11.22
CA HIS A 192 -17.72 -7.98 -11.30
C HIS A 192 -19.20 -8.44 -11.36
N PRO A 193 -20.11 -7.83 -10.57
CA PRO A 193 -21.51 -8.30 -10.46
C PRO A 193 -22.28 -8.27 -11.77
N SER A 194 -22.00 -7.31 -12.65
CA SER A 194 -22.71 -7.13 -13.93
C SER A 194 -21.94 -7.66 -15.14
N LEU A 195 -20.60 -7.72 -15.09
CA LEU A 195 -19.76 -8.11 -16.22
C LEU A 195 -19.17 -9.51 -16.08
N GLY A 196 -19.37 -10.15 -14.92
CA GLY A 196 -18.78 -11.47 -14.63
C GLY A 196 -17.27 -11.40 -14.30
N PRO A 197 -16.55 -12.50 -14.50
CA PRO A 197 -15.13 -12.58 -14.22
C PRO A 197 -14.32 -11.80 -15.25
N LEU A 198 -13.46 -10.89 -14.77
CA LEU A 198 -12.54 -10.08 -15.56
C LEU A 198 -11.10 -10.42 -15.15
N LEU A 199 -10.32 -11.00 -16.07
CA LEU A 199 -8.90 -11.28 -15.86
C LEU A 199 -8.09 -10.03 -16.22
N LEU A 200 -7.64 -9.30 -15.21
CA LEU A 200 -6.95 -8.02 -15.37
C LEU A 200 -5.49 -8.11 -14.93
N ASP A 201 -4.62 -7.41 -15.62
CA ASP A 201 -3.28 -7.12 -15.13
C ASP A 201 -3.37 -6.18 -13.94
N CYS A 202 -2.61 -6.49 -12.89
CA CYS A 202 -2.60 -5.74 -11.62
C CYS A 202 -1.17 -5.27 -11.33
N ASP A 203 -0.89 -4.04 -11.69
CA ASP A 203 0.41 -3.43 -11.50
C ASP A 203 0.49 -2.64 -10.20
N THR A 204 1.64 -2.72 -9.54
CA THR A 204 1.92 -1.98 -8.30
C THR A 204 3.04 -0.98 -8.53
N LEU A 205 2.72 0.30 -8.44
CA LEU A 205 3.66 1.41 -8.53
C LEU A 205 3.96 1.91 -7.12
N HIS A 206 5.20 1.78 -6.68
CA HIS A 206 5.60 2.24 -5.36
C HIS A 206 5.82 3.74 -5.29
N VAL A 207 5.39 4.37 -4.20
CA VAL A 207 5.68 5.75 -3.81
C VAL A 207 6.64 5.69 -2.62
N PRO A 208 7.99 5.66 -2.85
CA PRO A 208 8.98 5.27 -1.85
C PRO A 208 9.00 6.17 -0.60
N ASP A 209 8.84 7.49 -0.79
CA ASP A 209 8.95 8.46 0.31
C ASP A 209 7.83 8.33 1.34
N ASP A 210 6.65 7.86 0.91
CA ASP A 210 5.46 7.73 1.76
C ASP A 210 5.15 6.26 2.09
N ASP A 211 5.95 5.32 1.57
CA ASP A 211 5.73 3.87 1.65
C ASP A 211 4.29 3.47 1.25
N GLN A 212 3.81 4.11 0.18
CA GLN A 212 2.49 3.87 -0.39
C GLN A 212 2.63 3.13 -1.72
N ALA A 213 1.54 2.49 -2.14
CA ALA A 213 1.46 1.80 -3.41
C ALA A 213 0.25 2.30 -4.21
N VAL A 214 0.46 2.62 -5.49
CA VAL A 214 -0.63 2.84 -6.44
C VAL A 214 -0.86 1.53 -7.16
N ILE A 215 -2.04 0.96 -6.98
CA ILE A 215 -2.48 -0.26 -7.66
C ILE A 215 -3.27 0.17 -8.89
N VAL A 216 -2.89 -0.34 -10.05
CA VAL A 216 -3.53 -0.05 -11.34
C VAL A 216 -3.96 -1.37 -11.98
N TYR A 217 -5.22 -1.43 -12.42
CA TYR A 217 -5.73 -2.55 -13.19
C TYR A 217 -5.78 -2.18 -14.66
N SER A 218 -5.33 -3.08 -15.53
CA SER A 218 -5.34 -2.90 -16.97
C SER A 218 -5.67 -4.19 -17.71
N ALA A 219 -5.93 -4.08 -19.00
CA ALA A 219 -6.10 -5.21 -19.90
C ALA A 219 -5.43 -4.91 -21.24
N ALA A 220 -4.95 -5.95 -21.92
CA ALA A 220 -4.36 -5.81 -23.25
C ALA A 220 -5.38 -5.28 -24.26
N ALA A 221 -4.97 -4.37 -25.12
CA ALA A 221 -5.83 -3.79 -26.12
C ALA A 221 -6.45 -4.86 -27.06
N GLY A 222 -7.75 -4.75 -27.32
CA GLY A 222 -8.48 -5.70 -28.19
C GLY A 222 -8.94 -6.98 -27.48
N THR A 223 -8.79 -7.08 -26.15
CA THR A 223 -9.34 -8.18 -25.37
C THR A 223 -10.76 -7.87 -24.87
N PRO A 224 -11.58 -8.90 -24.55
CA PRO A 224 -12.89 -8.70 -23.93
C PRO A 224 -12.82 -7.89 -22.62
N GLU A 225 -11.75 -8.05 -21.86
CA GLU A 225 -11.52 -7.31 -20.61
C GLU A 225 -11.28 -5.82 -20.86
N ALA A 226 -10.56 -5.47 -21.95
CA ALA A 226 -10.40 -4.08 -22.34
C ALA A 226 -11.73 -3.43 -22.76
N GLU A 227 -12.58 -4.18 -23.47
CA GLU A 227 -13.94 -3.74 -23.81
C GLU A 227 -14.81 -3.59 -22.54
N ALA A 228 -14.69 -4.52 -21.59
CA ALA A 228 -15.39 -4.44 -20.32
C ALA A 228 -14.96 -3.21 -19.49
N LEU A 229 -13.65 -2.88 -19.43
CA LEU A 229 -13.17 -1.66 -18.78
C LEU A 229 -13.68 -0.40 -19.49
N ALA A 230 -13.74 -0.41 -20.83
CA ALA A 230 -14.31 0.70 -21.60
C ALA A 230 -15.82 0.89 -21.30
N LEU A 231 -16.56 -0.22 -21.14
CA LEU A 231 -17.97 -0.17 -20.73
C LEU A 231 -18.14 0.36 -19.31
N LEU A 232 -17.33 -0.09 -18.35
CA LEU A 232 -17.32 0.42 -16.96
C LEU A 232 -17.10 1.93 -16.91
N ARG A 233 -16.25 2.47 -17.77
CA ARG A 233 -16.02 3.91 -17.85
C ARG A 233 -17.28 4.68 -18.19
N VAL A 234 -18.12 4.15 -19.09
CA VAL A 234 -19.36 4.82 -19.52
C VAL A 234 -20.44 4.69 -18.45
N VAL A 235 -20.63 3.49 -17.90
CA VAL A 235 -21.68 3.22 -16.90
C VAL A 235 -21.33 3.84 -15.53
N GLY A 236 -20.10 3.70 -15.07
CA GLY A 236 -19.66 4.22 -13.78
C GLY A 236 -19.73 5.75 -13.68
N THR A 237 -19.51 6.47 -14.78
CA THR A 237 -19.69 7.94 -14.80
C THR A 237 -21.16 8.37 -14.77
N GLN A 238 -22.09 7.52 -15.23
CA GLN A 238 -23.53 7.83 -15.20
C GLN A 238 -24.15 7.65 -13.81
N GLU A 239 -23.74 6.63 -13.06
CA GLU A 239 -24.23 6.40 -11.68
C GLU A 239 -23.75 7.48 -10.71
N PHE A 240 -22.53 8.01 -10.88
CA PHE A 240 -22.04 9.14 -10.08
C PHE A 240 -22.78 10.46 -10.34
N GLN A 241 -23.27 10.71 -11.55
CA GLN A 241 -24.05 11.89 -11.88
C GLN A 241 -25.50 11.83 -11.33
N ALA A 242 -26.07 10.63 -11.23
CA ALA A 242 -27.40 10.41 -10.68
C ALA A 242 -27.47 10.53 -9.14
N ALA A 243 -26.38 10.23 -8.44
CA ALA A 243 -26.28 10.32 -6.98
C ALA A 243 -25.97 11.75 -6.47
N GLY A 244 -25.60 12.68 -7.34
CA GLY A 244 -25.26 14.08 -7.03
C GLY A 244 -26.33 15.10 -7.41
N SER A 245 -27.57 14.69 -7.70
CA SER A 245 -28.69 15.56 -8.13
C SER A 245 -29.71 15.72 -7.04
#